data_e20eb758f174d40f6caf04888500e2fa
#
_entry.id   e20eb758f174d40f6caf04888500e2fa
#
_cell.length_a   1.000
_cell.length_b   1.000
_cell.length_c   1.000
_cell.angle_alpha   90.00
_cell.angle_beta   90.00
_cell.angle_gamma   90.00
#
_symmetry.space_group_name_H-M   'P 1'
#
loop_
_entity.id
_entity.type
_entity.pdbx_description
1 polymer ?
#
loop_
_entity_poly.entity_id
_entity_poly.type
_entity_poly.pdbx_seq_one_letter_code
_entity_poly.pdbx_strand_id
1 'polypeptide(L)'
;MLQFVIYYESDKIYFLKGILFMSNRLFQGLVHQMRDTIDTTMGVVDETATIIACSDLSKVGTTNEFVSLDLSDSHDIFIRDGYTYKPFGSRVKPDYAVFVEGVDDAAAKYASILAITLSNIKQYYDEKYDRNNFIKNVILDNVLPGDIVIKARELHFNAEISRAVFLIRIVSA
;
A
#
# COMPACT_ATOMS: atom_id res chain seq x y z
N MET A 1 -5.47 5.05 24.93
CA MET A 1 -5.31 3.81 24.15
C MET A 1 -3.82 3.48 24.11
N LEU A 2 -3.39 2.46 24.83
CA LEU A 2 -1.99 2.03 24.92
C LEU A 2 -1.60 1.38 23.57
N GLN A 3 -0.65 1.97 22.88
CA GLN A 3 -0.10 1.42 21.65
C GLN A 3 1.21 0.72 21.99
N PHE A 4 1.25 -0.60 21.91
CA PHE A 4 2.45 -1.39 22.13
C PHE A 4 3.32 -1.36 20.88
N VAL A 5 4.59 -0.97 21.04
CA VAL A 5 5.61 -1.10 20.00
C VAL A 5 6.49 -2.27 20.37
N ILE A 6 6.39 -3.39 19.66
CA ILE A 6 7.26 -4.55 19.82
C ILE A 6 8.44 -4.38 18.88
N TYR A 7 9.65 -4.37 19.41
CA TYR A 7 10.90 -4.29 18.66
C TYR A 7 11.53 -5.68 18.53
N TYR A 8 11.81 -6.08 17.28
CA TYR A 8 12.63 -7.24 16.99
C TYR A 8 13.81 -6.80 16.13
N GLU A 9 15.03 -6.98 16.64
CA GLU A 9 16.27 -6.63 15.98
C GLU A 9 16.72 -7.79 15.09
N SER A 10 16.40 -7.73 13.80
CA SER A 10 17.04 -8.55 12.76
C SER A 10 16.73 -7.99 11.38
N ASP A 11 17.78 -7.51 10.73
CA ASP A 11 18.00 -7.27 9.30
C ASP A 11 16.99 -6.46 8.46
N LYS A 12 17.52 -5.36 7.88
CA LYS A 12 16.85 -4.43 6.96
C LYS A 12 16.07 -5.11 5.81
N ILE A 13 16.41 -6.34 5.44
CA ILE A 13 15.80 -7.10 4.34
C ILE A 13 14.39 -7.59 4.70
N TYR A 14 14.14 -7.96 5.96
CA TYR A 14 12.80 -8.37 6.40
C TYR A 14 11.82 -7.21 6.48
N PHE A 15 12.31 -6.01 6.65
CA PHE A 15 11.52 -4.80 6.80
C PHE A 15 10.86 -4.36 5.47
N LEU A 16 11.62 -4.32 4.37
CA LEU A 16 11.10 -4.02 3.03
C LEU A 16 10.11 -5.10 2.54
N LYS A 17 10.41 -6.38 2.79
CA LYS A 17 9.47 -7.48 2.51
C LYS A 17 8.17 -7.37 3.34
N GLY A 18 8.26 -6.90 4.58
CA GLY A 18 7.08 -6.71 5.45
C GLY A 18 6.11 -5.65 4.93
N ILE A 19 6.60 -4.54 4.37
CA ILE A 19 5.77 -3.46 3.82
C ILE A 19 5.08 -3.92 2.53
N LEU A 20 5.82 -4.53 1.61
CA LEU A 20 5.28 -5.05 0.36
C LEU A 20 4.20 -6.13 0.63
N PHE A 21 4.46 -7.03 1.57
CA PHE A 21 3.52 -8.07 1.98
C PHE A 21 2.26 -7.48 2.64
N MET A 22 2.39 -6.38 3.36
CA MET A 22 1.27 -5.70 4.02
C MET A 22 0.36 -5.00 3.01
N SER A 23 0.93 -4.33 1.99
CA SER A 23 0.17 -3.70 0.91
C SER A 23 -0.60 -4.74 0.09
N ASN A 24 0.03 -5.85 -0.27
CA ASN A 24 -0.60 -6.93 -1.03
C ASN A 24 -1.80 -7.53 -0.26
N ARG A 25 -1.67 -7.72 1.05
CA ARG A 25 -2.74 -8.23 1.89
C ARG A 25 -3.93 -7.28 2.00
N LEU A 26 -3.66 -5.97 2.02
CA LEU A 26 -4.69 -4.94 2.04
C LEU A 26 -5.47 -4.90 0.73
N PHE A 27 -4.74 -4.88 -0.39
CA PHE A 27 -5.36 -4.87 -1.71
C PHE A 27 -6.19 -6.14 -1.94
N GLN A 28 -5.66 -7.31 -1.55
CA GLN A 28 -6.40 -8.56 -1.64
C GLN A 28 -7.68 -8.55 -0.79
N GLY A 29 -7.63 -7.99 0.42
CA GLY A 29 -8.81 -7.86 1.30
C GLY A 29 -9.90 -7.01 0.67
N LEU A 30 -9.53 -5.89 0.02
CA LEU A 30 -10.49 -5.02 -0.66
C LEU A 30 -11.07 -5.65 -1.92
N VAL A 31 -10.22 -6.23 -2.77
CA VAL A 31 -10.65 -6.95 -3.97
C VAL A 31 -11.63 -8.06 -3.60
N HIS A 32 -11.37 -8.77 -2.50
CA HIS A 32 -12.27 -9.80 -2.01
C HIS A 32 -13.63 -9.25 -1.57
N GLN A 33 -13.65 -8.10 -0.86
CA GLN A 33 -14.92 -7.46 -0.45
C GLN A 33 -15.73 -6.94 -1.63
N MET A 34 -15.06 -6.47 -2.68
CA MET A 34 -15.73 -5.93 -3.87
C MET A 34 -16.22 -7.01 -4.85
N ARG A 35 -15.74 -8.24 -4.72
CA ARG A 35 -16.12 -9.36 -5.58
C ARG A 35 -17.63 -9.62 -5.58
N ASP A 36 -18.31 -9.39 -4.46
CA ASP A 36 -19.74 -9.61 -4.33
C ASP A 36 -20.59 -8.49 -4.99
N THR A 37 -19.94 -7.37 -5.36
CA THR A 37 -20.59 -6.21 -5.99
C THR A 37 -20.26 -6.12 -7.48
N ILE A 38 -19.06 -6.58 -7.87
CA ILE A 38 -18.56 -6.53 -9.24
C ILE A 38 -18.41 -7.96 -9.74
N ASP A 39 -19.31 -8.37 -10.63
CA ASP A 39 -19.41 -9.76 -11.14
C ASP A 39 -18.29 -10.17 -12.11
N THR A 40 -17.36 -9.25 -12.43
CA THR A 40 -16.25 -9.51 -13.36
C THR A 40 -14.92 -9.72 -12.62
N THR A 41 -13.96 -10.35 -13.28
CA THR A 41 -12.61 -10.51 -12.74
C THR A 41 -11.96 -9.14 -12.56
N MET A 42 -11.43 -8.87 -11.37
CA MET A 42 -10.72 -7.63 -11.07
C MET A 42 -9.53 -7.90 -10.16
N GLY A 43 -8.58 -6.98 -10.17
CA GLY A 43 -7.41 -7.11 -9.33
C GLY A 43 -6.47 -5.91 -9.41
N VAL A 44 -5.27 -6.11 -8.87
CA VAL A 44 -4.20 -5.11 -8.80
C VAL A 44 -2.91 -5.73 -9.29
N VAL A 45 -2.19 -5.00 -10.14
CA VAL A 45 -0.82 -5.31 -10.54
C VAL A 45 0.14 -4.30 -9.95
N ASP A 46 1.38 -4.72 -9.69
CA ASP A 46 2.48 -3.84 -9.28
C ASP A 46 3.19 -3.22 -10.50
N GLU A 47 4.26 -2.47 -10.26
CA GLU A 47 5.07 -1.80 -11.29
C GLU A 47 5.73 -2.76 -12.29
N THR A 48 5.84 -4.05 -11.95
CA THR A 48 6.36 -5.11 -12.82
C THR A 48 5.24 -5.82 -13.59
N ALA A 49 3.99 -5.34 -13.43
CA ALA A 49 2.76 -5.97 -13.93
C ALA A 49 2.54 -7.39 -13.39
N THR A 50 3.06 -7.68 -12.20
CA THR A 50 2.73 -8.90 -11.47
C THR A 50 1.41 -8.71 -10.72
N ILE A 51 0.47 -9.65 -10.86
CA ILE A 51 -0.81 -9.61 -10.15
C ILE A 51 -0.57 -9.88 -8.66
N ILE A 52 -0.77 -8.84 -7.83
CA ILE A 52 -0.57 -8.89 -6.38
C ILE A 52 -1.86 -9.10 -5.60
N ALA A 53 -3.00 -8.82 -6.22
CA ALA A 53 -4.33 -9.08 -5.68
C ALA A 53 -5.31 -9.36 -6.82
N CYS A 54 -6.20 -10.32 -6.64
CA CYS A 54 -7.21 -10.67 -7.66
C CYS A 54 -8.43 -11.31 -7.02
N SER A 55 -9.62 -11.08 -7.62
CA SER A 55 -10.87 -11.78 -7.27
C SER A 55 -10.77 -13.29 -7.59
N ASP A 56 -9.99 -13.64 -8.60
CA ASP A 56 -9.57 -15.01 -8.92
C ASP A 56 -8.17 -15.27 -8.38
N LEU A 57 -8.07 -15.97 -7.25
CA LEU A 57 -6.81 -16.23 -6.56
C LEU A 57 -5.80 -17.03 -7.40
N SER A 58 -6.26 -17.79 -8.41
CA SER A 58 -5.38 -18.58 -9.27
C SER A 58 -4.46 -17.71 -10.14
N LYS A 59 -4.84 -16.46 -10.37
CA LYS A 59 -4.08 -15.49 -11.17
C LYS A 59 -3.02 -14.73 -10.36
N VAL A 60 -3.07 -14.75 -9.04
CA VAL A 60 -2.11 -14.04 -8.18
C VAL A 60 -0.70 -14.58 -8.38
N GLY A 61 0.25 -13.68 -8.60
CA GLY A 61 1.65 -14.01 -8.88
C GLY A 61 1.97 -14.19 -10.38
N THR A 62 0.98 -14.14 -11.28
CA THR A 62 1.25 -14.13 -12.72
C THR A 62 1.62 -12.73 -13.19
N THR A 63 2.49 -12.65 -14.21
CA THR A 63 3.01 -11.38 -14.75
C THR A 63 2.65 -11.25 -16.22
N ASN A 64 2.34 -10.02 -16.67
CA ASN A 64 2.13 -9.68 -18.07
C ASN A 64 3.09 -8.56 -18.48
N GLU A 65 4.15 -8.89 -19.21
CA GLU A 65 5.20 -7.95 -19.62
C GLU A 65 4.68 -6.76 -20.45
N PHE A 66 3.64 -6.98 -21.28
CA PHE A 66 3.07 -5.90 -22.09
C PHE A 66 2.35 -4.84 -21.24
N VAL A 67 1.73 -5.26 -20.16
CA VAL A 67 1.09 -4.33 -19.20
C VAL A 67 2.13 -3.47 -18.49
N SER A 68 3.32 -3.99 -18.21
CA SER A 68 4.41 -3.22 -17.59
C SER A 68 4.87 -2.06 -18.47
N LEU A 69 4.92 -2.25 -19.79
CA LEU A 69 5.27 -1.18 -20.73
C LEU A 69 4.19 -0.09 -20.74
N ASP A 70 2.93 -0.47 -20.88
CA ASP A 70 1.80 0.47 -20.89
C ASP A 70 1.69 1.25 -19.57
N LEU A 71 1.95 0.58 -18.42
CA LEU A 71 1.93 1.20 -17.11
C LEU A 71 3.05 2.25 -16.94
N SER A 72 4.19 2.05 -17.58
CA SER A 72 5.30 3.00 -17.53
C SER A 72 5.02 4.28 -18.29
N ASP A 73 4.22 4.21 -19.34
CA ASP A 73 3.98 5.31 -20.28
C ASP A 73 2.66 6.06 -20.03
N SER A 74 1.71 5.47 -19.29
CA SER A 74 0.37 6.03 -19.13
C SER A 74 -0.02 6.25 -17.67
N HIS A 75 -0.67 7.40 -17.43
CA HIS A 75 -1.39 7.71 -16.19
C HIS A 75 -2.91 7.58 -16.36
N ASP A 76 -3.35 7.40 -17.59
CA ASP A 76 -4.74 7.27 -17.95
C ASP A 76 -5.19 5.81 -18.07
N ILE A 77 -6.50 5.62 -18.29
CA ILE A 77 -7.07 4.31 -18.55
C ILE A 77 -6.50 3.78 -19.87
N PHE A 78 -6.07 2.54 -19.84
CA PHE A 78 -5.69 1.80 -21.05
C PHE A 78 -6.33 0.41 -21.07
N ILE A 79 -6.43 -0.20 -22.26
CA ILE A 79 -7.05 -1.51 -22.46
C ILE A 79 -5.98 -2.47 -23.00
N ARG A 80 -5.88 -3.66 -22.39
CA ARG A 80 -4.99 -4.73 -22.82
C ARG A 80 -5.62 -6.09 -22.55
N ASP A 81 -5.60 -6.98 -23.54
CA ASP A 81 -6.02 -8.38 -23.43
C ASP A 81 -7.44 -8.58 -22.83
N GLY A 82 -8.39 -7.70 -23.20
CA GLY A 82 -9.76 -7.76 -22.71
C GLY A 82 -9.97 -7.20 -21.29
N TYR A 83 -8.96 -6.57 -20.71
CA TYR A 83 -9.02 -5.90 -19.42
C TYR A 83 -8.83 -4.40 -19.56
N THR A 84 -9.55 -3.65 -18.75
CA THR A 84 -9.38 -2.20 -18.58
C THR A 84 -8.51 -1.95 -17.37
N TYR A 85 -7.43 -1.20 -17.54
CA TYR A 85 -6.46 -0.84 -16.51
C TYR A 85 -6.58 0.63 -16.13
N LYS A 86 -6.46 0.94 -14.83
CA LYS A 86 -6.32 2.31 -14.33
C LYS A 86 -5.12 2.38 -13.39
N PRO A 87 -4.04 3.07 -13.80
CA PRO A 87 -2.88 3.31 -12.95
C PRO A 87 -3.21 4.15 -11.70
N PHE A 88 -2.51 3.90 -10.60
CA PHE A 88 -2.60 4.67 -9.37
C PHE A 88 -1.29 4.60 -8.56
N GLY A 89 -1.19 5.42 -7.52
CA GLY A 89 -0.02 5.52 -6.65
C GLY A 89 0.71 6.84 -6.80
N SER A 90 2.01 6.83 -7.09
CA SER A 90 2.82 8.02 -7.24
C SER A 90 2.39 8.87 -8.46
N ARG A 91 2.50 10.21 -8.32
CA ARG A 91 2.19 11.15 -9.41
C ARG A 91 3.25 11.19 -10.49
N VAL A 92 4.47 10.80 -10.18
CA VAL A 92 5.60 10.84 -11.14
C VAL A 92 5.60 9.59 -11.99
N LYS A 93 5.46 8.42 -11.34
CA LYS A 93 5.36 7.12 -11.99
C LYS A 93 4.40 6.27 -11.18
N PRO A 94 3.33 5.72 -11.79
CA PRO A 94 2.42 4.83 -11.08
C PRO A 94 3.14 3.61 -10.53
N ASP A 95 2.88 3.27 -9.26
CA ASP A 95 3.44 2.09 -8.60
C ASP A 95 2.57 0.85 -8.84
N TYR A 96 1.30 1.09 -9.17
CA TYR A 96 0.27 0.04 -9.29
C TYR A 96 -0.72 0.37 -10.40
N ALA A 97 -1.44 -0.64 -10.88
CA ALA A 97 -2.68 -0.45 -11.63
C ALA A 97 -3.77 -1.41 -11.16
N VAL A 98 -4.99 -0.90 -11.11
CA VAL A 98 -6.18 -1.75 -11.04
C VAL A 98 -6.47 -2.30 -12.41
N PHE A 99 -6.94 -3.52 -12.50
CA PHE A 99 -7.53 -4.08 -13.71
C PHE A 99 -8.93 -4.62 -13.44
N VAL A 100 -9.79 -4.48 -14.44
CA VAL A 100 -11.16 -5.01 -14.45
C VAL A 100 -11.39 -5.68 -15.80
N GLU A 101 -11.91 -6.89 -15.81
CA GLU A 101 -12.28 -7.60 -17.03
C GLU A 101 -13.43 -6.89 -17.74
N GLY A 102 -13.25 -6.64 -19.03
CA GLY A 102 -14.15 -5.86 -19.86
C GLY A 102 -13.45 -4.67 -20.51
N VAL A 103 -14.06 -4.16 -21.58
CA VAL A 103 -13.54 -3.04 -22.39
C VAL A 103 -14.59 -1.94 -22.56
N ASP A 104 -15.67 -2.02 -21.81
CA ASP A 104 -16.80 -1.11 -21.85
C ASP A 104 -16.69 0.03 -20.82
N ASP A 105 -17.64 0.97 -20.89
CA ASP A 105 -17.73 2.08 -19.95
C ASP A 105 -17.92 1.64 -18.50
N ALA A 106 -18.55 0.48 -18.27
CA ALA A 106 -18.75 -0.05 -16.93
C ALA A 106 -17.42 -0.50 -16.33
N ALA A 107 -16.60 -1.25 -17.08
CA ALA A 107 -15.25 -1.66 -16.66
C ALA A 107 -14.37 -0.43 -16.35
N ALA A 108 -14.43 0.62 -17.19
CA ALA A 108 -13.68 1.85 -16.98
C ALA A 108 -14.11 2.59 -15.69
N LYS A 109 -15.41 2.63 -15.40
CA LYS A 109 -15.94 3.21 -14.17
C LYS A 109 -15.53 2.41 -12.94
N TYR A 110 -15.62 1.09 -12.98
CA TYR A 110 -15.20 0.22 -11.89
C TYR A 110 -13.69 0.35 -11.62
N ALA A 111 -12.87 0.31 -12.68
CA ALA A 111 -11.42 0.51 -12.55
C ALA A 111 -11.08 1.86 -11.91
N SER A 112 -11.79 2.93 -12.28
CA SER A 112 -11.60 4.27 -11.71
C SER A 112 -11.98 4.35 -10.24
N ILE A 113 -13.13 3.77 -9.84
CA ILE A 113 -13.59 3.74 -8.45
C ILE A 113 -12.61 2.94 -7.58
N LEU A 114 -12.19 1.77 -8.08
CA LEU A 114 -11.22 0.91 -7.40
C LEU A 114 -9.87 1.63 -7.23
N ALA A 115 -9.36 2.28 -8.28
CA ALA A 115 -8.10 3.00 -8.22
C ALA A 115 -8.11 4.14 -7.17
N ILE A 116 -9.21 4.91 -7.11
CA ILE A 116 -9.38 5.97 -6.10
C ILE A 116 -9.41 5.36 -4.69
N THR A 117 -10.20 4.32 -4.49
CA THR A 117 -10.35 3.66 -3.18
C THR A 117 -9.03 3.08 -2.68
N LEU A 118 -8.32 2.35 -3.56
CA LEU A 118 -7.03 1.73 -3.23
C LEU A 118 -5.93 2.77 -3.01
N SER A 119 -5.94 3.86 -3.78
CA SER A 119 -5.01 5.00 -3.58
C SER A 119 -5.19 5.63 -2.20
N ASN A 120 -6.42 5.90 -1.79
CA ASN A 120 -6.71 6.48 -0.47
C ASN A 120 -6.30 5.54 0.66
N ILE A 121 -6.54 4.25 0.51
CA ILE A 121 -6.15 3.26 1.52
C ILE A 121 -4.64 3.13 1.59
N LYS A 122 -3.93 3.07 0.45
CA LYS A 122 -2.47 3.07 0.41
C LYS A 122 -1.93 4.30 1.13
N GLN A 123 -2.43 5.50 0.80
CA GLN A 123 -2.01 6.74 1.45
C GLN A 123 -2.20 6.69 2.98
N TYR A 124 -3.35 6.23 3.45
CA TYR A 124 -3.62 6.09 4.90
C TYR A 124 -2.61 5.16 5.59
N TYR A 125 -2.24 4.05 4.95
CA TYR A 125 -1.26 3.12 5.51
C TYR A 125 0.16 3.67 5.46
N ASP A 126 0.54 4.37 4.38
CA ASP A 126 1.83 5.03 4.26
C ASP A 126 1.99 6.09 5.36
N GLU A 127 1.00 6.94 5.60
CA GLU A 127 1.00 7.92 6.69
C GLU A 127 1.11 7.27 8.08
N LYS A 128 0.39 6.18 8.30
CA LYS A 128 0.46 5.43 9.55
C LYS A 128 1.85 4.82 9.77
N TYR A 129 2.47 4.34 8.69
CA TYR A 129 3.81 3.80 8.71
C TYR A 129 4.85 4.88 9.02
N ASP A 130 4.75 6.04 8.38
CA ASP A 130 5.65 7.18 8.60
C ASP A 130 5.60 7.66 10.04
N ARG A 131 4.42 7.69 10.65
CA ARG A 131 4.26 7.98 12.08
C ARG A 131 4.98 6.99 12.98
N ASN A 132 4.86 5.71 12.70
CA ASN A 132 5.52 4.66 13.49
C ASN A 132 7.05 4.74 13.37
N ASN A 133 7.55 4.97 12.14
CA ASN A 133 8.98 5.19 11.90
C ASN A 133 9.52 6.44 12.59
N PHE A 134 8.76 7.52 12.57
CA PHE A 134 9.14 8.74 13.26
C PHE A 134 9.32 8.48 14.75
N ILE A 135 8.34 7.84 15.41
CA ILE A 135 8.43 7.51 16.84
C ILE A 135 9.65 6.62 17.12
N LYS A 136 9.85 5.59 16.30
CA LYS A 136 11.00 4.70 16.40
C LYS A 136 12.31 5.47 16.33
N ASN A 137 12.45 6.36 15.35
CA ASN A 137 13.67 7.13 15.14
C ASN A 137 13.90 8.16 16.27
N VAL A 138 12.84 8.71 16.86
CA VAL A 138 12.94 9.58 18.06
C VAL A 138 13.44 8.77 19.26
N ILE A 139 12.92 7.56 19.48
CA ILE A 139 13.35 6.69 20.59
C ILE A 139 14.80 6.24 20.44
N LEU A 140 15.27 6.04 19.21
CA LEU A 140 16.63 5.63 18.88
C LEU A 140 17.63 6.81 18.80
N ASP A 141 17.18 8.03 19.11
CA ASP A 141 18.00 9.26 19.00
C ASP A 141 18.54 9.53 17.58
N ASN A 142 17.81 9.07 16.56
CA ASN A 142 18.14 9.25 15.14
C ASN A 142 17.54 10.54 14.55
N VAL A 143 16.80 11.35 15.34
CA VAL A 143 16.19 12.61 14.91
C VAL A 143 16.78 13.74 15.72
N LEU A 144 17.27 14.78 15.06
CA LEU A 144 17.79 15.95 15.73
C LEU A 144 16.68 16.61 16.59
N PRO A 145 16.97 17.04 17.84
CA PRO A 145 15.96 17.63 18.72
C PRO A 145 15.18 18.79 18.09
N GLY A 146 15.84 19.62 17.26
CA GLY A 146 15.20 20.72 16.54
C GLY A 146 14.19 20.27 15.47
N ASP A 147 14.38 19.09 14.89
CA ASP A 147 13.52 18.57 13.84
C ASP A 147 12.32 17.81 14.39
N ILE A 148 12.36 17.39 15.67
CA ILE A 148 11.28 16.59 16.28
C ILE A 148 9.94 17.33 16.20
N VAL A 149 9.92 18.62 16.57
CA VAL A 149 8.67 19.40 16.59
C VAL A 149 8.13 19.64 15.18
N ILE A 150 9.02 19.89 14.20
CA ILE A 150 8.65 20.13 12.82
C ILE A 150 8.05 18.86 12.22
N LYS A 151 8.75 17.73 12.31
CA LYS A 151 8.29 16.43 11.82
C LYS A 151 7.03 15.93 12.52
N ALA A 152 6.90 16.18 13.82
CA ALA A 152 5.69 15.85 14.57
C ALA A 152 4.46 16.57 14.00
N ARG A 153 4.59 17.86 13.63
CA ARG A 153 3.50 18.63 13.00
C ARG A 153 3.16 18.12 11.62
N GLU A 154 4.15 17.85 10.77
CA GLU A 154 3.94 17.29 9.43
C GLU A 154 3.19 15.96 9.48
N LEU A 155 3.50 15.12 10.45
CA LEU A 155 2.84 13.82 10.67
C LEU A 155 1.55 13.92 11.50
N HIS A 156 1.06 15.14 11.76
CA HIS A 156 -0.12 15.37 12.61
C HIS A 156 -0.02 14.69 13.98
N PHE A 157 1.16 14.71 14.56
CA PHE A 157 1.46 14.15 15.87
C PHE A 157 1.32 15.23 16.94
N ASN A 158 0.45 15.01 17.94
CA ASN A 158 0.35 15.96 19.04
C ASN A 158 1.59 15.83 19.94
N ALA A 159 2.53 16.77 19.81
CA ALA A 159 3.77 16.81 20.60
C ALA A 159 3.58 17.30 22.05
N GLU A 160 2.44 17.90 22.37
CA GLU A 160 2.17 18.48 23.69
C GLU A 160 1.66 17.46 24.71
N ILE A 161 1.29 16.25 24.26
CA ILE A 161 0.81 15.19 25.14
C ILE A 161 2.01 14.42 25.71
N SER A 162 2.12 14.35 27.02
CA SER A 162 3.10 13.49 27.71
C SER A 162 2.84 12.01 27.36
N ARG A 163 3.91 11.30 27.01
CA ARG A 163 3.85 9.87 26.64
C ARG A 163 4.84 9.09 27.49
N ALA A 164 4.42 7.90 27.92
CA ALA A 164 5.32 6.92 28.51
C ALA A 164 5.62 5.82 27.51
N VAL A 165 6.88 5.43 27.41
CA VAL A 165 7.34 4.32 26.56
C VAL A 165 7.70 3.16 27.48
N PHE A 166 7.15 1.98 27.21
CA PHE A 166 7.49 0.74 27.91
C PHE A 166 8.20 -0.21 26.94
N LEU A 167 9.39 -0.64 27.29
CA LEU A 167 10.13 -1.67 26.58
C LEU A 167 9.94 -3.00 27.35
N ILE A 168 9.31 -3.97 26.69
CA ILE A 168 9.09 -5.29 27.27
C ILE A 168 9.95 -6.29 26.49
N ARG A 169 10.91 -6.95 27.19
CA ARG A 169 11.70 -8.04 26.65
C ARG A 169 11.13 -9.36 27.16
N ILE A 170 10.67 -10.20 26.24
CA ILE A 170 10.27 -11.57 26.57
C ILE A 170 11.54 -12.43 26.55
N VAL A 171 11.90 -12.97 27.69
CA VAL A 171 13.00 -13.94 27.82
C VAL A 171 12.38 -15.31 27.89
N SER A 172 12.59 -16.14 26.83
CA SER A 172 12.25 -17.56 26.88
C SER A 172 13.18 -18.26 27.85
N ALA A 173 12.59 -18.99 28.80
CA ALA A 173 13.32 -19.87 29.70
C ALA A 173 13.86 -21.10 28.97
#